data_5e9666a6651693389d921be69b716a5a
#
_entry.id   5e9666a6651693389d921be69b716a5a
#
_cell.length_a   1.000
_cell.length_b   1.000
_cell.length_c   1.000
_cell.angle_alpha   90.00
_cell.angle_beta   90.00
_cell.angle_gamma   90.00
#
_symmetry.space_group_name_H-M   'P 1'
#
loop_
_entity.id
_entity.type
_entity.pdbx_description
1 polymer ?
#
loop_
_entity_poly.entity_id
_entity_poly.type
_entity_poly.pdbx_seq_one_letter_code
_entity_poly.pdbx_strand_id
1 'polypeptide(L)'
;AVGFAVENPKAEIFAFDVNEKALIVARQLAQKNDVEERVKFHVNFDEHSLKGILSRHNGSRTFIFMDVEGAEEHLLNPTVNPAVLNCDVLVELHDCFKPGITEKIIDYFHRSHKVEIIVDYDGRQKASSLNYFDISEPDWRFCTDESRPAKMRWLRALR
;
A
#
# COMPACT_ATOMS: atom_id res chain seq x y z
N ALA A 1 6.33 -3.52 -3.64
CA ALA A 1 6.17 -4.96 -3.95
C ALA A 1 7.49 -5.72 -3.79
N VAL A 2 8.54 -5.35 -4.54
CA VAL A 2 9.83 -6.11 -4.54
C VAL A 2 10.46 -6.18 -3.14
N GLY A 3 10.53 -5.07 -2.40
CA GLY A 3 11.06 -5.08 -1.03
C GLY A 3 10.31 -6.05 -0.10
N PHE A 4 8.98 -6.12 -0.20
CA PHE A 4 8.19 -7.11 0.55
C PHE A 4 8.57 -8.55 0.18
N ALA A 5 8.83 -8.84 -1.09
CA ALA A 5 9.24 -10.17 -1.54
C ALA A 5 10.62 -10.54 -1.03
N VAL A 6 11.56 -9.60 -0.97
CA VAL A 6 12.92 -9.82 -0.42
C VAL A 6 12.84 -10.15 1.07
N GLU A 7 12.15 -9.30 1.84
CA GLU A 7 12.04 -9.46 3.30
C GLU A 7 11.17 -10.66 3.72
N ASN A 8 10.28 -11.15 2.84
CA ASN A 8 9.36 -12.23 3.15
C ASN A 8 9.51 -13.39 2.15
N PRO A 9 10.48 -14.29 2.33
CA PRO A 9 10.82 -15.35 1.36
C PRO A 9 9.68 -16.34 1.07
N LYS A 10 8.70 -16.45 1.96
CA LYS A 10 7.55 -17.35 1.81
C LYS A 10 6.31 -16.69 1.24
N ALA A 11 6.33 -15.36 1.05
CA ALA A 11 5.18 -14.64 0.55
C ALA A 11 5.06 -14.72 -0.98
N GLU A 12 3.84 -14.90 -1.47
CA GLU A 12 3.47 -14.62 -2.85
C GLU A 12 2.92 -13.19 -2.92
N ILE A 13 3.40 -12.40 -3.86
CA ILE A 13 3.08 -10.97 -3.98
C ILE A 13 2.30 -10.74 -5.27
N PHE A 14 1.16 -10.09 -5.16
CA PHE A 14 0.38 -9.58 -6.29
C PHE A 14 0.55 -8.06 -6.33
N ALA A 15 1.22 -7.57 -7.35
CA ALA A 15 1.53 -6.15 -7.52
C ALA A 15 0.72 -5.56 -8.67
N PHE A 16 0.06 -4.45 -8.41
CA PHE A 16 -0.79 -3.76 -9.36
C PHE A 16 -0.32 -2.33 -9.54
N ASP A 17 -0.32 -1.85 -10.77
CA ASP A 17 -0.09 -0.46 -11.10
C ASP A 17 -0.75 -0.15 -12.46
N VAL A 18 -1.36 1.02 -12.59
CA VAL A 18 -1.91 1.48 -13.87
C VAL A 18 -0.82 1.96 -14.84
N ASN A 19 0.36 2.25 -14.31
CA ASN A 19 1.51 2.70 -15.09
C ASN A 19 2.35 1.50 -15.55
N GLU A 20 2.15 1.08 -16.80
CA GLU A 20 2.91 -0.03 -17.38
C GLU A 20 4.43 0.17 -17.36
N LYS A 21 4.92 1.42 -17.47
CA LYS A 21 6.36 1.72 -17.38
C LYS A 21 6.90 1.44 -15.98
N ALA A 22 6.12 1.77 -14.94
CA ALA A 22 6.48 1.43 -13.56
C ALA A 22 6.54 -0.09 -13.35
N LEU A 23 5.61 -0.83 -13.93
CA LEU A 23 5.63 -2.30 -13.89
C LEU A 23 6.83 -2.91 -14.61
N ILE A 24 7.28 -2.33 -15.73
CA ILE A 24 8.49 -2.77 -16.43
C ILE A 24 9.71 -2.63 -15.50
N VAL A 25 9.87 -1.46 -14.89
CA VAL A 25 10.98 -1.20 -13.94
C VAL A 25 10.90 -2.14 -12.73
N ALA A 26 9.69 -2.34 -12.19
CA ALA A 26 9.48 -3.23 -11.06
C ALA A 26 9.83 -4.69 -11.38
N ARG A 27 9.53 -5.18 -12.60
CA ARG A 27 9.94 -6.52 -13.06
C ARG A 27 11.45 -6.65 -13.13
N GLN A 28 12.14 -5.66 -13.71
CA GLN A 28 13.60 -5.65 -13.77
C GLN A 28 14.22 -5.65 -12.37
N LEU A 29 13.62 -4.89 -11.44
CA LEU A 29 14.07 -4.87 -10.05
C LEU A 29 13.83 -6.22 -9.36
N ALA A 30 12.71 -6.89 -9.62
CA ALA A 30 12.42 -8.23 -9.10
C ALA A 30 13.44 -9.26 -9.59
N GLN A 31 13.79 -9.23 -10.88
CA GLN A 31 14.84 -10.08 -11.45
C GLN A 31 16.21 -9.85 -10.79
N LYS A 32 16.60 -8.58 -10.62
CA LYS A 32 17.88 -8.23 -9.97
C LYS A 32 17.97 -8.67 -8.50
N ASN A 33 16.85 -8.95 -7.87
CA ASN A 33 16.77 -9.40 -6.48
C ASN A 33 16.34 -10.89 -6.35
N ASP A 34 16.29 -11.64 -7.46
CA ASP A 34 15.94 -13.06 -7.50
C ASP A 34 14.59 -13.38 -6.85
N VAL A 35 13.59 -12.50 -7.08
CA VAL A 35 12.23 -12.64 -6.53
C VAL A 35 11.11 -12.65 -7.57
N GLU A 36 11.43 -12.64 -8.86
CA GLU A 36 10.46 -12.52 -9.96
C GLU A 36 9.43 -13.65 -9.98
N GLU A 37 9.79 -14.86 -9.59
CA GLU A 37 8.89 -16.01 -9.53
C GLU A 37 7.78 -15.84 -8.48
N ARG A 38 8.03 -15.03 -7.47
CA ARG A 38 7.10 -14.78 -6.35
C ARG A 38 6.30 -13.50 -6.48
N VAL A 39 6.61 -12.64 -7.45
CA VAL A 39 5.91 -11.37 -7.67
C VAL A 39 5.12 -11.42 -8.97
N LYS A 40 3.79 -11.42 -8.87
CA LYS A 40 2.87 -11.40 -10.00
C LYS A 40 2.47 -9.95 -10.28
N PHE A 41 2.89 -9.43 -11.43
CA PHE A 41 2.64 -8.04 -11.83
C PHE A 41 1.43 -7.95 -12.76
N HIS A 42 0.49 -7.08 -12.43
CA HIS A 42 -0.74 -6.85 -13.19
C HIS A 42 -0.94 -5.37 -13.50
N VAL A 43 -1.33 -5.08 -14.73
CA VAL A 43 -1.88 -3.77 -15.11
C VAL A 43 -3.33 -3.74 -14.70
N ASN A 44 -3.77 -2.64 -14.15
CA ASN A 44 -5.12 -2.44 -13.63
C ASN A 44 -5.48 -3.33 -12.42
N PHE A 45 -6.13 -2.71 -11.49
CA PHE A 45 -6.67 -3.35 -10.31
C PHE A 45 -8.13 -2.93 -10.18
N ASP A 46 -9.00 -3.90 -10.12
CA ASP A 46 -10.41 -3.72 -9.87
C ASP A 46 -10.90 -4.66 -8.77
N GLU A 47 -12.14 -4.48 -8.36
CA GLU A 47 -12.77 -5.31 -7.34
C GLU A 47 -12.86 -6.79 -7.73
N HIS A 48 -12.97 -7.12 -9.02
CA HIS A 48 -13.00 -8.50 -9.50
C HIS A 48 -11.63 -9.17 -9.36
N SER A 49 -10.57 -8.45 -9.67
CA SER A 49 -9.19 -8.91 -9.50
C SER A 49 -8.89 -9.20 -8.03
N LEU A 50 -9.24 -8.28 -7.14
CA LEU A 50 -9.08 -8.47 -5.69
C LEU A 50 -9.88 -9.66 -5.18
N LYS A 51 -11.17 -9.74 -5.53
CA LYS A 51 -12.05 -10.85 -5.15
C LYS A 51 -11.51 -12.19 -5.63
N GLY A 52 -11.04 -12.26 -6.88
CA GLY A 52 -10.46 -13.46 -7.47
C GLY A 52 -9.22 -13.95 -6.73
N ILE A 53 -8.32 -13.04 -6.32
CA ILE A 53 -7.13 -13.35 -5.54
C ILE A 53 -7.53 -13.84 -4.16
N LEU A 54 -8.33 -13.09 -3.42
CA LEU A 54 -8.72 -13.43 -2.06
C LEU A 54 -9.46 -14.76 -1.98
N SER A 55 -10.29 -15.08 -2.98
CA SER A 55 -11.01 -16.37 -3.04
C SER A 55 -10.05 -17.56 -3.22
N ARG A 56 -9.00 -17.40 -4.01
CA ARG A 56 -7.99 -18.46 -4.23
C ARG A 56 -7.09 -18.68 -3.02
N HIS A 57 -6.87 -17.64 -2.23
CA HIS A 57 -6.00 -17.65 -1.05
C HIS A 57 -6.79 -17.67 0.26
N ASN A 58 -8.05 -18.12 0.21
CA ASN A 58 -8.90 -18.23 1.39
C ASN A 58 -8.24 -19.16 2.43
N GLY A 59 -8.11 -18.65 3.66
CA GLY A 59 -7.40 -19.33 4.76
C GLY A 59 -5.91 -19.01 4.89
N SER A 60 -5.31 -18.32 3.92
CA SER A 60 -3.96 -17.76 4.06
C SER A 60 -4.02 -16.40 4.76
N ARG A 61 -3.01 -16.07 5.56
CA ARG A 61 -2.86 -14.71 6.08
C ARG A 61 -2.55 -13.78 4.93
N THR A 62 -3.44 -12.85 4.63
CA THR A 62 -3.31 -11.90 3.54
C THR A 62 -3.12 -10.49 4.10
N PHE A 63 -2.16 -9.76 3.53
CA PHE A 63 -1.91 -8.36 3.83
C PHE A 63 -2.13 -7.53 2.56
N ILE A 64 -2.95 -6.49 2.67
CA ILE A 64 -3.21 -5.52 1.61
C ILE A 64 -2.43 -4.24 1.93
N PHE A 65 -1.50 -3.88 1.06
CA PHE A 65 -0.86 -2.56 1.05
C PHE A 65 -1.43 -1.76 -0.11
N MET A 66 -2.04 -0.61 0.16
CA MET A 66 -2.78 0.16 -0.83
C MET A 66 -2.42 1.65 -0.79
N ASP A 67 -2.13 2.18 -1.97
CA ASP A 67 -1.90 3.59 -2.26
C ASP A 67 -2.42 3.81 -3.69
N VAL A 68 -3.65 4.32 -3.84
CA VAL A 68 -4.42 4.32 -5.10
C VAL A 68 -5.14 5.64 -5.40
N GLU A 69 -4.66 6.73 -4.82
CA GLU A 69 -5.03 8.10 -5.17
C GLU A 69 -6.56 8.38 -5.20
N GLY A 70 -7.29 7.86 -4.18
CA GLY A 70 -8.72 8.14 -3.98
C GLY A 70 -9.69 7.01 -4.39
N ALA A 71 -9.19 5.84 -4.81
CA ALA A 71 -10.03 4.67 -5.10
C ALA A 71 -10.21 3.71 -3.90
N GLU A 72 -9.63 4.02 -2.74
CA GLU A 72 -9.58 3.17 -1.55
C GLU A 72 -10.98 2.76 -1.08
N GLU A 73 -11.90 3.70 -1.03
CA GLU A 73 -13.30 3.47 -0.61
C GLU A 73 -13.99 2.40 -1.46
N HIS A 74 -13.74 2.41 -2.76
CA HIS A 74 -14.36 1.46 -3.68
C HIS A 74 -13.73 0.08 -3.55
N LEU A 75 -12.41 0.01 -3.58
CA LEU A 75 -11.66 -1.25 -3.59
C LEU A 75 -11.74 -2.00 -2.26
N LEU A 76 -11.79 -1.29 -1.14
CA LEU A 76 -11.88 -1.88 0.20
C LEU A 76 -13.32 -2.03 0.72
N ASN A 77 -14.33 -1.80 -0.11
CA ASN A 77 -15.73 -1.88 0.30
C ASN A 77 -16.15 -3.34 0.63
N PRO A 78 -16.45 -3.66 1.90
CA PRO A 78 -16.80 -5.02 2.29
C PRO A 78 -18.20 -5.47 1.81
N THR A 79 -19.06 -4.53 1.39
CA THR A 79 -20.35 -4.89 0.78
C THR A 79 -20.17 -5.44 -0.63
N VAL A 80 -19.11 -5.04 -1.32
CA VAL A 80 -18.73 -5.51 -2.66
C VAL A 80 -17.83 -6.74 -2.56
N ASN A 81 -16.86 -6.70 -1.66
CA ASN A 81 -15.93 -7.79 -1.43
C ASN A 81 -15.76 -8.10 0.06
N PRO A 82 -16.62 -8.94 0.64
CA PRO A 82 -16.55 -9.27 2.08
C PRO A 82 -15.22 -9.90 2.50
N ALA A 83 -14.45 -10.48 1.58
CA ALA A 83 -13.19 -11.13 1.89
C ALA A 83 -12.10 -10.14 2.35
N VAL A 84 -12.23 -8.84 2.09
CA VAL A 84 -11.30 -7.81 2.61
C VAL A 84 -11.28 -7.78 4.15
N LEU A 85 -12.40 -8.16 4.78
CA LEU A 85 -12.48 -8.27 6.24
C LEU A 85 -11.68 -9.44 6.83
N ASN A 86 -11.10 -10.29 5.99
CA ASN A 86 -10.20 -11.36 6.39
C ASN A 86 -8.72 -11.01 6.22
N CYS A 87 -8.40 -9.78 5.80
CA CYS A 87 -7.05 -9.33 5.50
C CYS A 87 -6.56 -8.34 6.55
N ASP A 88 -5.27 -8.35 6.83
CA ASP A 88 -4.62 -7.19 7.44
C ASP A 88 -4.47 -6.09 6.36
N VAL A 89 -4.68 -4.82 6.70
CA VAL A 89 -4.67 -3.72 5.72
C VAL A 89 -3.78 -2.58 6.20
N LEU A 90 -2.98 -2.04 5.28
CA LEU A 90 -2.32 -0.75 5.42
C LEU A 90 -2.65 0.07 4.17
N VAL A 91 -3.36 1.17 4.34
CA VAL A 91 -3.84 2.01 3.24
C VAL A 91 -3.51 3.46 3.47
N GLU A 92 -3.00 4.13 2.43
CA GLU A 92 -2.88 5.59 2.41
C GLU A 92 -4.25 6.22 2.17
N LEU A 93 -4.55 7.28 2.91
CA LEU A 93 -5.87 7.91 2.92
C LEU A 93 -5.82 9.24 2.17
N HIS A 94 -6.52 9.30 1.04
CA HIS A 94 -6.49 10.44 0.13
C HIS A 94 -7.70 11.37 0.29
N ASP A 95 -7.98 11.83 1.53
CA ASP A 95 -9.05 12.80 1.78
C ASP A 95 -8.87 14.11 1.01
N CYS A 96 -7.65 14.44 0.60
CA CYS A 96 -7.36 15.60 -0.23
C CYS A 96 -7.98 15.50 -1.64
N PHE A 97 -8.17 14.29 -2.15
CA PHE A 97 -8.84 14.05 -3.44
C PHE A 97 -10.32 13.73 -3.27
N LYS A 98 -10.66 13.02 -2.20
CA LYS A 98 -12.03 12.61 -1.91
C LYS A 98 -12.33 12.76 -0.42
N PRO A 99 -12.93 13.86 0.01
CA PRO A 99 -13.27 14.10 1.42
C PRO A 99 -14.13 12.99 2.01
N GLY A 100 -13.80 12.54 3.23
CA GLY A 100 -14.55 11.51 3.97
C GLY A 100 -14.09 10.08 3.71
N ILE A 101 -13.01 9.86 2.97
CA ILE A 101 -12.41 8.52 2.79
C ILE A 101 -12.02 7.92 4.13
N THR A 102 -11.36 8.70 5.00
CA THR A 102 -10.90 8.22 6.30
C THR A 102 -12.03 7.63 7.13
N GLU A 103 -13.13 8.37 7.30
CA GLU A 103 -14.28 7.95 8.09
C GLU A 103 -14.90 6.67 7.51
N LYS A 104 -15.02 6.58 6.20
CA LYS A 104 -15.55 5.40 5.52
C LYS A 104 -14.67 4.16 5.72
N ILE A 105 -13.36 4.29 5.56
CA ILE A 105 -12.45 3.14 5.74
C ILE A 105 -12.45 2.69 7.20
N ILE A 106 -12.51 3.63 8.17
CA ILE A 106 -12.70 3.29 9.57
C ILE A 106 -13.99 2.48 9.76
N ASP A 107 -15.11 2.94 9.19
CA ASP A 107 -16.40 2.24 9.30
C ASP A 107 -16.38 0.84 8.71
N TYR A 108 -15.60 0.59 7.67
CA TYR A 108 -15.46 -0.73 7.09
C TYR A 108 -14.76 -1.72 8.03
N PHE A 109 -13.79 -1.27 8.80
CA PHE A 109 -12.90 -2.17 9.55
C PHE A 109 -13.08 -2.15 11.07
N HIS A 110 -13.64 -1.09 11.68
CA HIS A 110 -13.66 -0.90 13.14
C HIS A 110 -14.35 -2.03 13.92
N ARG A 111 -15.26 -2.78 13.29
CA ARG A 111 -15.99 -3.88 13.96
C ARG A 111 -15.22 -5.21 13.99
N SER A 112 -14.26 -5.38 13.09
CA SER A 112 -13.56 -6.66 12.88
C SER A 112 -12.05 -6.57 13.08
N HIS A 113 -11.50 -5.34 13.13
CA HIS A 113 -10.06 -5.07 13.20
C HIS A 113 -9.74 -4.06 14.29
N LYS A 114 -8.52 -4.15 14.79
CA LYS A 114 -7.91 -3.04 15.53
C LYS A 114 -7.45 -2.00 14.52
N VAL A 115 -8.13 -0.85 14.49
CA VAL A 115 -7.85 0.24 13.56
C VAL A 115 -6.99 1.30 14.24
N GLU A 116 -5.97 1.77 13.53
CA GLU A 116 -5.06 2.83 13.95
C GLU A 116 -4.81 3.79 12.80
N ILE A 117 -4.87 5.09 13.08
CA ILE A 117 -4.48 6.14 12.14
C ILE A 117 -3.05 6.55 12.43
N ILE A 118 -2.21 6.48 11.42
CA ILE A 118 -0.81 6.89 11.44
C ILE A 118 -0.72 8.18 10.61
N VAL A 119 -0.34 9.26 11.25
CA VAL A 119 -0.12 10.54 10.54
C VAL A 119 1.29 10.51 9.97
N ASP A 120 1.43 10.84 8.70
CA ASP A 120 2.74 10.93 8.08
C ASP A 120 3.55 12.07 8.70
N TYR A 121 4.82 11.80 8.96
CA TYR A 121 5.73 12.79 9.54
C TYR A 121 6.21 13.76 8.46
N ASP A 122 6.37 15.02 8.83
CA ASP A 122 7.08 15.99 8.02
C ASP A 122 8.45 15.43 7.62
N GLY A 123 8.82 15.52 6.34
CA GLY A 123 10.08 15.00 5.80
C GLY A 123 11.33 15.46 6.57
N ARG A 124 11.22 16.58 7.30
CA ARG A 124 12.28 17.07 8.21
C ARG A 124 12.55 16.14 9.41
N GLN A 125 11.52 15.45 9.91
CA GLN A 125 11.67 14.47 11.00
C GLN A 125 12.21 13.15 10.48
N LYS A 126 11.88 12.77 9.23
CA LYS A 126 12.46 11.59 8.58
C LYS A 126 13.97 11.76 8.36
N ALA A 127 14.42 12.94 7.96
CA ALA A 127 15.83 13.23 7.70
C ALA A 127 16.72 13.09 8.95
N SER A 128 16.23 13.45 10.13
CA SER A 128 17.00 13.37 11.37
C SER A 128 17.26 11.94 11.87
N SER A 129 16.48 10.97 11.44
CA SER A 129 16.63 9.57 11.83
C SER A 129 17.45 8.72 10.86
N LEU A 130 17.78 9.25 9.69
CA LEU A 130 18.46 8.52 8.61
C LEU A 130 19.91 9.04 8.40
N ASN A 131 20.71 9.05 9.46
CA ASN A 131 22.16 9.38 9.37
C ASN A 131 22.99 8.36 8.53
N TYR A 132 22.34 7.57 7.67
CA TYR A 132 23.01 6.53 6.90
C TYR A 132 23.63 7.00 5.58
N PHE A 133 23.32 8.22 5.13
CA PHE A 133 23.82 8.73 3.87
C PHE A 133 24.46 10.10 4.09
N ASP A 134 25.65 10.28 3.57
CA ASP A 134 26.34 11.58 3.52
C ASP A 134 25.70 12.48 2.44
N ILE A 135 24.42 12.83 2.68
CA ILE A 135 23.60 13.65 1.78
C ILE A 135 23.34 14.99 2.46
N SER A 136 23.52 16.09 1.73
CA SER A 136 23.27 17.43 2.24
C SER A 136 21.79 17.64 2.64
N GLU A 137 21.52 18.53 3.61
CA GLU A 137 20.15 18.84 4.03
C GLU A 137 19.23 19.30 2.86
N PRO A 138 19.68 20.14 1.91
CA PRO A 138 18.88 20.49 0.73
C PRO A 138 18.53 19.29 -0.14
N ASP A 139 19.48 18.37 -0.36
CA ASP A 139 19.25 17.17 -1.17
C ASP A 139 18.29 16.21 -0.46
N TRP A 140 18.40 16.09 0.85
CA TRP A 140 17.42 15.35 1.67
C TRP A 140 16.01 15.91 1.53
N ARG A 141 15.86 17.24 1.59
CA ARG A 141 14.55 17.88 1.39
C ARG A 141 13.99 17.56 0.02
N PHE A 142 14.81 17.66 -1.02
CA PHE A 142 14.41 17.33 -2.38
C PHE A 142 13.98 15.86 -2.52
N CYS A 143 14.72 14.93 -1.91
CA CYS A 143 14.42 13.49 -1.96
C CYS A 143 13.19 13.08 -1.12
N THR A 144 12.84 13.87 -0.10
CA THR A 144 11.72 13.55 0.82
C THR A 144 10.50 14.44 0.62
N ASP A 145 10.61 15.48 -0.22
CA ASP A 145 9.47 16.31 -0.61
C ASP A 145 8.68 15.63 -1.72
N GLU A 146 7.58 15.02 -1.32
CA GLU A 146 6.66 14.37 -2.25
C GLU A 146 5.71 15.38 -2.91
N SER A 147 5.89 16.70 -2.68
CA SER A 147 5.04 17.79 -3.23
C SER A 147 3.54 17.55 -3.02
N ARG A 148 3.18 16.89 -1.91
CA ARG A 148 1.80 16.50 -1.64
C ARG A 148 0.94 17.70 -1.24
N PRO A 149 -0.33 17.76 -1.66
CA PRO A 149 -1.22 18.89 -1.38
C PRO A 149 -1.63 18.97 0.10
N ALA A 150 -1.47 17.91 0.88
CA ALA A 150 -1.83 17.82 2.29
C ALA A 150 -0.96 16.82 3.05
N LYS A 151 -0.99 16.88 4.39
CA LYS A 151 -0.41 15.82 5.22
C LYS A 151 -1.20 14.55 4.99
N MET A 152 -0.50 13.52 4.56
CA MET A 152 -1.10 12.22 4.32
C MET A 152 -1.29 11.46 5.63
N ARG A 153 -2.26 10.60 5.64
CA ARG A 153 -2.57 9.70 6.74
C ARG A 153 -2.58 8.27 6.22
N TRP A 154 -2.15 7.35 7.05
CA TRP A 154 -2.25 5.93 6.79
C TRP A 154 -3.22 5.31 7.78
N LEU A 155 -4.03 4.39 7.33
CA LEU A 155 -4.83 3.55 8.20
C LEU A 155 -4.24 2.16 8.22
N ARG A 156 -3.99 1.66 9.42
CA ARG A 156 -3.62 0.28 9.70
C ARG A 156 -4.80 -0.44 10.35
N ALA A 157 -5.29 -1.49 9.71
CA ALA A 157 -6.31 -2.37 10.26
C ALA A 157 -5.70 -3.77 10.42
N LEU A 158 -5.57 -4.24 11.65
CA LEU A 158 -5.05 -5.58 11.99
C LEU A 158 -6.16 -6.42 12.60
N ARG A 159 -6.24 -7.65 12.12
CA ARG A 159 -7.19 -8.64 12.59
C ARG A 159 -6.72 -9.38 13.85
#